data_9f2814bae085373c99b83ca736edd356
#
_entry.id   9f2814bae085373c99b83ca736edd356
#
_cell.length_a   1.000
_cell.length_b   1.000
_cell.length_c   1.000
_cell.angle_alpha   90.00
_cell.angle_beta   90.00
_cell.angle_gamma   90.00
#
_symmetry.space_group_name_H-M   'P 1'
#
loop_
_entity.id
_entity.type
_entity.pdbx_description
1 polymer ?
#
loop_
_entity_poly.entity_id
_entity_poly.type
_entity_poly.pdbx_seq_one_letter_code
_entity_poly.pdbx_strand_id
1 'polypeptide(L)'
;MKYLIAILSCLASSLVALPVGNPAEPQIIDQGFWISQDALVGVKLGYEGDRVADRKMRANGNAHGRVDQMSLAFDQGVITFNYLDRLELYGSLGSMNGELSLRPRIDNQRRHYQTHDGLTAGGGGRFLLAQWGKAVIGIDGKVQWGNPGMKWVTVNGQSFNTGGHLKYLEWQVSFALSYTVDWLTPYLGVKYSNAHATVNKISRAVYPRSHFNMMNRDRFGMALGATLSPCKKFDLFAEVQMIDEQAFSFGGNVRF
;
A
#
# COMPACT_ATOMS: atom_id res chain seq x y z
N MET A 1 -26.07 17.54 -1.32
CA MET A 1 -25.62 16.53 -2.28
C MET A 1 -24.61 17.04 -3.31
N LYS A 2 -24.81 18.18 -3.99
CA LYS A 2 -23.86 18.66 -5.04
C LYS A 2 -22.43 18.94 -4.52
N TYR A 3 -22.26 19.41 -3.31
CA TYR A 3 -20.94 19.66 -2.69
C TYR A 3 -20.24 18.39 -2.22
N LEU A 4 -20.97 17.33 -1.89
CA LEU A 4 -20.40 16.03 -1.51
C LEU A 4 -19.75 15.34 -2.74
N ILE A 5 -20.39 15.46 -3.90
CA ILE A 5 -19.87 14.93 -5.18
C ILE A 5 -18.63 15.72 -5.62
N ALA A 6 -18.62 17.05 -5.43
CA ALA A 6 -17.46 17.89 -5.75
C ALA A 6 -16.25 17.61 -4.83
N ILE A 7 -16.47 17.30 -3.56
CA ILE A 7 -15.42 16.90 -2.62
C ILE A 7 -14.89 15.49 -2.99
N LEU A 8 -15.76 14.56 -3.36
CA LEU A 8 -15.34 13.23 -3.83
C LEU A 8 -14.55 13.28 -5.15
N SER A 9 -14.90 14.20 -6.06
CA SER A 9 -14.18 14.34 -7.33
C SER A 9 -12.82 15.04 -7.21
N CYS A 10 -12.60 15.89 -6.20
CA CYS A 10 -11.29 16.47 -5.90
C CYS A 10 -10.32 15.48 -5.21
N LEU A 11 -10.82 14.40 -4.59
CA LEU A 11 -10.02 13.33 -3.98
C LEU A 11 -9.55 12.27 -5.00
N ALA A 12 -9.99 12.35 -6.25
CA ALA A 12 -9.66 11.37 -7.30
C ALA A 12 -8.27 11.55 -7.95
N SER A 13 -7.40 12.39 -7.40
CA SER A 13 -6.00 12.45 -7.82
C SER A 13 -5.15 11.43 -7.04
N SER A 14 -4.99 10.28 -7.66
CA SER A 14 -4.00 9.18 -7.51
C SER A 14 -2.97 9.30 -6.38
N LEU A 15 -3.22 8.59 -5.27
CA LEU A 15 -2.32 8.44 -4.13
C LEU A 15 -2.36 6.98 -3.63
N VAL A 16 -1.23 6.36 -3.31
CA VAL A 16 -1.18 4.92 -2.92
C VAL A 16 -0.08 4.52 -1.97
N ALA A 17 -0.36 3.66 -1.01
CA ALA A 17 0.57 2.96 -0.11
C ALA A 17 -0.05 1.71 0.52
N LEU A 18 0.77 0.86 1.14
CA LEU A 18 0.27 -0.24 1.98
C LEU A 18 -0.57 0.31 3.13
N PRO A 19 -1.88 -0.01 3.24
CA PRO A 19 -2.72 0.54 4.29
C PRO A 19 -2.24 0.11 5.67
N VAL A 20 -2.40 0.99 6.65
CA VAL A 20 -2.25 0.65 8.08
C VAL A 20 -3.35 -0.32 8.49
N GLY A 21 -4.54 -0.10 7.93
CA GLY A 21 -5.72 -0.92 8.17
C GLY A 21 -6.41 -0.64 9.50
N ASN A 22 -7.70 -0.96 9.56
CA ASN A 22 -8.53 -0.76 10.74
C ASN A 22 -8.24 -1.85 11.81
N PRO A 23 -7.85 -1.49 13.04
CA PRO A 23 -7.59 -2.48 14.09
C PRO A 23 -8.84 -3.26 14.52
N ALA A 24 -10.04 -2.73 14.28
CA ALA A 24 -11.30 -3.42 14.56
C ALA A 24 -11.73 -4.40 13.46
N GLU A 25 -11.00 -4.48 12.34
CA GLU A 25 -11.32 -5.31 11.17
C GLU A 25 -11.66 -6.78 11.52
N PRO A 26 -10.97 -7.42 12.48
CA PRO A 26 -11.33 -8.78 12.90
C PRO A 26 -12.77 -8.92 13.40
N GLN A 27 -13.38 -7.84 13.91
CA GLN A 27 -14.72 -7.81 14.52
C GLN A 27 -15.78 -7.12 13.68
N ILE A 28 -15.40 -6.37 12.63
CA ILE A 28 -16.34 -5.55 11.83
C ILE A 28 -17.32 -6.43 11.08
N ILE A 29 -16.82 -7.51 10.45
CA ILE A 29 -17.63 -8.49 9.74
C ILE A 29 -17.69 -9.77 10.58
N ASP A 30 -18.76 -9.96 11.33
CA ASP A 30 -18.94 -11.10 12.23
C ASP A 30 -19.86 -12.19 11.66
N GLN A 31 -20.57 -11.94 10.54
CA GLN A 31 -21.47 -12.90 9.89
C GLN A 31 -20.92 -13.34 8.53
N GLY A 32 -20.84 -14.64 8.33
CA GLY A 32 -20.49 -15.26 7.05
C GLY A 32 -21.72 -15.69 6.24
N PHE A 33 -21.50 -16.01 4.95
CA PHE A 33 -22.54 -16.59 4.10
C PHE A 33 -22.71 -18.09 4.33
N TRP A 34 -21.63 -18.82 4.65
CA TRP A 34 -21.60 -20.28 4.77
C TRP A 34 -21.01 -20.77 6.09
N ILE A 35 -20.12 -20.01 6.69
CA ILE A 35 -19.47 -20.36 7.95
C ILE A 35 -20.29 -19.76 9.10
N SER A 36 -20.62 -20.59 10.12
CA SER A 36 -21.36 -20.13 11.30
C SER A 36 -20.61 -18.99 12.00
N GLN A 37 -21.38 -18.06 12.58
CA GLN A 37 -20.84 -16.99 13.43
C GLN A 37 -20.09 -17.54 14.66
N ASP A 38 -20.48 -18.71 15.16
CA ASP A 38 -19.83 -19.37 16.30
C ASP A 38 -18.56 -20.14 15.92
N ALA A 39 -18.18 -20.17 14.64
CA ALA A 39 -16.98 -20.85 14.19
C ALA A 39 -15.72 -20.12 14.69
N LEU A 40 -14.74 -20.88 15.15
CA LEU A 40 -13.45 -20.36 15.62
C LEU A 40 -12.65 -19.68 14.51
N VAL A 41 -12.91 -20.05 13.25
CA VAL A 41 -12.21 -19.55 12.07
C VAL A 41 -13.22 -19.02 11.07
N GLY A 42 -13.04 -17.78 10.63
CA GLY A 42 -13.75 -17.16 9.50
C GLY A 42 -12.81 -16.96 8.31
N VAL A 43 -13.36 -16.95 7.10
CA VAL A 43 -12.63 -16.65 5.87
C VAL A 43 -13.23 -15.41 5.23
N LYS A 44 -12.37 -14.47 4.82
CA LYS A 44 -12.78 -13.28 4.06
C LYS A 44 -12.07 -13.29 2.71
N LEU A 45 -12.76 -12.86 1.67
CA LEU A 45 -12.17 -12.52 0.39
C LEU A 45 -12.37 -11.03 0.14
N GLY A 46 -11.32 -10.37 -0.32
CA GLY A 46 -11.33 -8.94 -0.50
C GLY A 46 -10.59 -8.49 -1.73
N TYR A 47 -10.73 -7.20 -2.00
CA TYR A 47 -9.96 -6.45 -2.95
C TYR A 47 -9.34 -5.24 -2.24
N GLU A 48 -8.07 -4.97 -2.54
CA GLU A 48 -7.33 -3.82 -2.06
C GLU A 48 -6.67 -3.11 -3.24
N GLY A 49 -7.00 -1.85 -3.40
CA GLY A 49 -6.39 -0.94 -4.37
C GLY A 49 -5.61 0.13 -3.65
N ASP A 50 -4.33 0.22 -3.98
CA ASP A 50 -3.44 1.17 -3.34
C ASP A 50 -2.79 2.08 -4.37
N ARG A 51 -2.74 3.43 -4.16
CA ARG A 51 -2.16 4.47 -5.03
C ARG A 51 -1.16 5.37 -4.27
N VAL A 52 0.22 5.19 -4.38
CA VAL A 52 1.29 6.05 -3.84
C VAL A 52 1.60 7.19 -4.81
N ALA A 53 1.29 8.43 -4.49
CA ALA A 53 1.68 9.57 -5.33
C ALA A 53 3.15 9.93 -5.16
N ASP A 54 3.65 9.86 -3.94
CA ASP A 54 5.06 10.12 -3.65
C ASP A 54 5.52 9.34 -2.43
N ARG A 55 6.35 8.32 -2.68
CA ARG A 55 7.12 7.68 -1.63
C ARG A 55 8.47 8.33 -1.49
N LYS A 56 8.76 8.83 -0.31
CA LYS A 56 10.00 9.52 -0.02
C LYS A 56 11.18 8.56 0.03
N MET A 57 11.87 8.42 -1.11
CA MET A 57 13.02 7.55 -1.27
C MET A 57 14.33 8.33 -1.36
N ARG A 58 15.42 7.66 -1.03
CA ARG A 58 16.80 8.14 -1.27
C ARG A 58 17.58 7.09 -2.04
N ALA A 59 18.37 7.52 -3.01
CA ALA A 59 19.33 6.66 -3.69
C ALA A 59 20.44 6.24 -2.73
N ASN A 60 20.81 4.97 -2.72
CA ASN A 60 21.83 4.40 -1.86
C ASN A 60 23.07 3.99 -2.65
N GLY A 61 24.24 4.05 -1.99
CA GLY A 61 25.53 3.64 -2.56
C GLY A 61 26.09 4.60 -3.60
N ASN A 62 26.90 4.04 -4.51
CA ASN A 62 27.64 4.82 -5.53
C ASN A 62 26.76 5.48 -6.61
N ALA A 63 25.45 5.28 -6.59
CA ALA A 63 24.47 5.93 -7.47
C ALA A 63 24.00 7.25 -6.86
N HIS A 64 24.93 8.01 -6.22
CA HIS A 64 24.60 9.31 -5.62
C HIS A 64 23.73 10.14 -6.55
N GLY A 65 22.43 10.21 -6.25
CA GLY A 65 21.44 10.94 -7.00
C GLY A 65 20.28 11.33 -6.10
N ARG A 66 19.48 12.27 -6.56
CA ARG A 66 18.25 12.67 -5.89
C ARG A 66 17.09 11.91 -6.53
N VAL A 67 16.31 11.21 -5.72
CA VAL A 67 14.98 10.74 -6.12
C VAL A 67 14.04 11.92 -5.96
N ASP A 68 13.49 12.39 -7.07
CA ASP A 68 12.55 13.52 -7.07
C ASP A 68 11.15 13.04 -6.69
N GLN A 69 10.73 11.87 -7.20
CA GLN A 69 9.41 11.28 -6.95
C GLN A 69 9.45 9.77 -7.23
N MET A 70 8.74 9.00 -6.44
CA MET A 70 8.45 7.59 -6.71
C MET A 70 6.96 7.34 -6.48
N SER A 71 6.25 6.99 -7.55
CA SER A 71 4.83 6.65 -7.52
C SER A 71 4.66 5.15 -7.77
N LEU A 72 3.71 4.52 -7.09
CA LEU A 72 3.42 3.09 -7.22
C LEU A 72 1.90 2.87 -7.25
N ALA A 73 1.44 1.88 -7.97
CA ALA A 73 0.04 1.44 -7.99
C ALA A 73 -0.03 -0.07 -7.77
N PHE A 74 -0.90 -0.50 -6.86
CA PHE A 74 -1.17 -1.90 -6.58
C PHE A 74 -2.66 -2.18 -6.72
N ASP A 75 -3.01 -3.30 -7.34
CA ASP A 75 -4.36 -3.81 -7.45
C ASP A 75 -4.32 -5.30 -7.09
N GLN A 76 -4.91 -5.69 -5.95
CA GLN A 76 -4.70 -6.99 -5.33
C GLN A 76 -6.01 -7.63 -4.87
N GLY A 77 -6.13 -8.94 -5.08
CA GLY A 77 -7.06 -9.79 -4.35
C GLY A 77 -6.44 -10.18 -3.00
N VAL A 78 -7.24 -10.22 -1.96
CA VAL A 78 -6.82 -10.55 -0.59
C VAL A 78 -7.64 -11.71 -0.07
N ILE A 79 -6.98 -12.71 0.52
CA ILE A 79 -7.61 -13.76 1.31
C ILE A 79 -7.20 -13.60 2.76
N THR A 80 -8.18 -13.62 3.67
CA THR A 80 -7.96 -13.43 5.10
C THR A 80 -8.58 -14.56 5.89
N PHE A 81 -7.81 -15.11 6.81
CA PHE A 81 -8.25 -16.07 7.83
C PHE A 81 -8.37 -15.32 9.15
N ASN A 82 -9.60 -15.28 9.67
CA ASN A 82 -9.91 -14.64 10.94
C ASN A 82 -10.03 -15.72 12.03
N TYR A 83 -9.33 -15.56 13.14
CA TYR A 83 -9.35 -16.47 14.27
C TYR A 83 -9.90 -15.76 15.52
N LEU A 84 -11.02 -16.27 16.06
CA LEU A 84 -11.69 -15.78 17.26
C LEU A 84 -12.03 -14.27 17.21
N ASP A 85 -12.21 -13.69 16.03
CA ASP A 85 -12.44 -12.25 15.81
C ASP A 85 -11.39 -11.34 16.50
N ARG A 86 -10.15 -11.87 16.69
CA ARG A 86 -9.01 -11.16 17.30
C ARG A 86 -7.74 -11.19 16.47
N LEU A 87 -7.51 -12.27 15.76
CA LEU A 87 -6.33 -12.45 14.92
C LEU A 87 -6.74 -12.66 13.48
N GLU A 88 -6.18 -11.89 12.57
CA GLU A 88 -6.27 -12.12 11.15
C GLU A 88 -4.89 -12.43 10.57
N LEU A 89 -4.83 -13.44 9.72
CA LEU A 89 -3.70 -13.72 8.84
C LEU A 89 -4.18 -13.56 7.42
N TYR A 90 -3.47 -12.78 6.61
CA TYR A 90 -3.89 -12.52 5.25
C TYR A 90 -2.76 -12.66 4.25
N GLY A 91 -3.13 -13.02 3.02
CA GLY A 91 -2.26 -13.03 1.86
C GLY A 91 -2.86 -12.25 0.72
N SER A 92 -2.04 -11.55 -0.06
CA SER A 92 -2.47 -10.79 -1.22
C SER A 92 -1.70 -11.19 -2.47
N LEU A 93 -2.38 -11.13 -3.62
CA LEU A 93 -1.81 -11.39 -4.94
C LEU A 93 -2.46 -10.46 -5.96
N GLY A 94 -1.65 -9.89 -6.85
CA GLY A 94 -2.19 -8.96 -7.84
C GLY A 94 -1.15 -8.39 -8.79
N SER A 95 -1.39 -7.17 -9.23
CA SER A 95 -0.49 -6.43 -10.11
C SER A 95 0.03 -5.16 -9.43
N MET A 96 1.23 -4.75 -9.83
CA MET A 96 1.79 -3.44 -9.50
C MET A 96 2.42 -2.81 -10.72
N ASN A 97 2.37 -1.49 -10.78
CA ASN A 97 3.20 -0.67 -11.67
C ASN A 97 3.79 0.51 -10.91
N GLY A 98 4.72 1.21 -11.53
CA GLY A 98 5.36 2.35 -10.88
C GLY A 98 6.04 3.29 -11.83
N GLU A 99 6.21 4.51 -11.35
CA GLU A 99 6.96 5.58 -11.99
C GLU A 99 8.02 6.11 -11.04
N LEU A 100 9.19 6.38 -11.56
CA LEU A 100 10.32 6.87 -10.80
C LEU A 100 10.98 8.04 -11.53
N SER A 101 11.11 9.17 -10.88
CA SER A 101 11.90 10.31 -11.35
C SER A 101 13.17 10.41 -10.51
N LEU A 102 14.31 10.35 -11.18
CA LEU A 102 15.64 10.36 -10.57
C LEU A 102 16.54 11.37 -11.28
N ARG A 103 17.36 12.10 -10.52
CA ARG A 103 18.48 12.92 -11.01
C ARG A 103 19.79 12.35 -10.50
N PRO A 104 20.57 11.65 -11.33
CA PRO A 104 21.89 11.19 -10.96
C PRO A 104 22.83 12.38 -10.71
N ARG A 105 23.73 12.24 -9.74
CA ARG A 105 24.69 13.30 -9.42
C ARG A 105 25.72 13.57 -10.53
N ILE A 106 25.92 12.58 -11.40
CA ILE A 106 26.97 12.63 -12.43
C ILE A 106 26.67 13.66 -13.53
N ASP A 107 25.41 13.84 -13.90
CA ASP A 107 24.99 14.74 -14.98
C ASP A 107 23.78 15.62 -14.60
N ASN A 108 23.19 15.38 -13.44
CA ASN A 108 22.01 16.07 -12.91
C ASN A 108 20.80 16.12 -13.87
N GLN A 109 20.78 15.26 -14.90
CA GLN A 109 19.69 15.18 -15.86
C GLN A 109 18.53 14.38 -15.27
N ARG A 110 17.31 14.90 -15.39
CA ARG A 110 16.11 14.19 -14.92
C ARG A 110 15.86 12.98 -15.82
N ARG A 111 15.76 11.82 -15.20
CA ARG A 111 15.37 10.56 -15.82
C ARG A 111 14.06 10.11 -15.24
N HIS A 112 13.11 9.84 -16.12
CA HIS A 112 11.80 9.34 -15.74
C HIS A 112 11.66 7.90 -16.22
N TYR A 113 11.47 6.99 -15.28
CA TYR A 113 11.31 5.56 -15.49
C TYR A 113 9.85 5.21 -15.32
N GLN A 114 9.29 4.42 -16.24
CA GLN A 114 7.95 3.88 -16.15
C GLN A 114 7.99 2.36 -16.32
N THR A 115 7.19 1.65 -15.52
CA THR A 115 7.08 0.18 -15.59
C THR A 115 5.81 -0.25 -16.31
N HIS A 116 5.80 -1.48 -16.79
CA HIS A 116 4.59 -2.23 -17.10
C HIS A 116 3.93 -2.69 -15.81
N ASP A 117 2.70 -3.21 -15.91
CA ASP A 117 2.11 -3.99 -14.84
C ASP A 117 2.93 -5.27 -14.64
N GLY A 118 3.22 -5.59 -13.38
CA GLY A 118 3.98 -6.76 -12.99
C GLY A 118 3.37 -7.43 -11.78
N LEU A 119 3.71 -8.69 -11.57
CA LEU A 119 3.21 -9.46 -10.44
C LEU A 119 3.64 -8.82 -9.12
N THR A 120 2.69 -8.75 -8.18
CA THR A 120 2.92 -8.41 -6.78
C THR A 120 2.28 -9.44 -5.87
N ALA A 121 2.92 -9.70 -4.74
CA ALA A 121 2.42 -10.59 -3.71
C ALA A 121 2.78 -10.04 -2.32
N GLY A 122 1.92 -10.26 -1.36
CA GLY A 122 2.11 -9.81 -0.01
C GLY A 122 1.44 -10.71 1.02
N GLY A 123 1.61 -10.36 2.27
CA GLY A 123 0.92 -11.02 3.36
C GLY A 123 1.24 -10.36 4.69
N GLY A 124 0.46 -10.70 5.68
CA GLY A 124 0.61 -10.11 7.00
C GLY A 124 -0.30 -10.72 8.04
N GLY A 125 -0.33 -10.06 9.17
CA GLY A 125 -1.23 -10.41 10.25
C GLY A 125 -1.59 -9.20 11.09
N ARG A 126 -2.82 -9.20 11.55
CA ARG A 126 -3.41 -8.17 12.41
C ARG A 126 -3.88 -8.80 13.70
N PHE A 127 -3.61 -8.12 14.79
CA PHE A 127 -4.00 -8.57 16.11
C PHE A 127 -4.65 -7.44 16.92
N LEU A 128 -5.82 -7.73 17.47
CA LEU A 128 -6.53 -6.86 18.39
C LEU A 128 -5.87 -6.96 19.78
N LEU A 129 -5.21 -5.88 20.22
CA LEU A 129 -4.49 -5.83 21.49
C LEU A 129 -5.43 -5.60 22.67
N ALA A 130 -6.31 -4.59 22.55
CA ALA A 130 -7.21 -4.20 23.62
C ALA A 130 -8.50 -3.59 23.07
N GLN A 131 -9.58 -3.75 23.84
CA GLN A 131 -10.89 -3.23 23.52
C GLN A 131 -11.55 -2.64 24.77
N TRP A 132 -12.10 -1.43 24.64
CA TRP A 132 -12.88 -0.73 25.68
C TRP A 132 -14.19 -0.23 25.07
N GLY A 133 -15.25 -1.01 25.27
CA GLY A 133 -16.54 -0.71 24.66
C GLY A 133 -16.44 -0.69 23.13
N LYS A 134 -16.63 0.49 22.52
CA LYS A 134 -16.55 0.70 21.06
C LYS A 134 -15.15 1.08 20.56
N ALA A 135 -14.20 1.30 21.44
CA ALA A 135 -12.82 1.64 21.09
C ALA A 135 -11.94 0.38 21.03
N VAL A 136 -11.14 0.27 20.01
CA VAL A 136 -10.24 -0.87 19.76
C VAL A 136 -8.83 -0.36 19.44
N ILE A 137 -7.82 -0.97 20.04
CA ILE A 137 -6.42 -0.81 19.69
C ILE A 137 -5.88 -2.12 19.14
N GLY A 138 -5.16 -2.06 18.04
CA GLY A 138 -4.52 -3.22 17.43
C GLY A 138 -3.17 -2.90 16.80
N ILE A 139 -2.51 -3.98 16.43
CA ILE A 139 -1.23 -3.99 15.72
C ILE A 139 -1.41 -4.74 14.39
N ASP A 140 -0.77 -4.26 13.34
CA ASP A 140 -0.72 -4.91 12.03
C ASP A 140 0.74 -4.98 11.58
N GLY A 141 1.13 -6.12 11.03
CA GLY A 141 2.44 -6.34 10.42
C GLY A 141 2.29 -6.95 9.05
N LYS A 142 2.92 -6.36 8.02
CA LYS A 142 2.81 -6.85 6.64
C LYS A 142 4.11 -6.73 5.85
N VAL A 143 4.20 -7.55 4.81
CA VAL A 143 5.27 -7.52 3.82
C VAL A 143 4.67 -7.54 2.43
N GLN A 144 5.26 -6.77 1.52
CA GLN A 144 4.85 -6.67 0.12
C GLN A 144 6.07 -6.78 -0.78
N TRP A 145 5.96 -7.58 -1.82
CA TRP A 145 6.96 -7.75 -2.86
C TRP A 145 6.37 -7.50 -4.24
N GLY A 146 7.17 -6.93 -5.16
CA GLY A 146 6.78 -6.76 -6.56
C GLY A 146 7.98 -6.69 -7.50
N ASN A 147 7.77 -7.04 -8.78
CA ASN A 147 8.84 -7.10 -9.78
C ASN A 147 8.34 -6.72 -11.19
N PRO A 148 7.82 -5.49 -11.40
CA PRO A 148 7.39 -5.05 -12.73
C PRO A 148 8.57 -4.83 -13.67
N GLY A 149 8.38 -5.16 -14.96
CA GLY A 149 9.31 -4.86 -16.04
C GLY A 149 9.32 -3.37 -16.39
N MET A 150 10.47 -2.82 -16.79
CA MET A 150 10.58 -1.44 -17.29
C MET A 150 9.92 -1.34 -18.67
N LYS A 151 9.11 -0.30 -18.87
CA LYS A 151 8.45 0.03 -20.13
C LYS A 151 9.33 0.95 -20.97
N TRP A 152 9.71 2.08 -20.40
CA TRP A 152 10.65 3.02 -21.01
C TRP A 152 11.34 3.88 -19.95
N VAL A 153 12.40 4.53 -20.39
CA VAL A 153 13.09 5.59 -19.65
C VAL A 153 13.15 6.84 -20.52
N THR A 154 12.67 7.95 -20.01
CA THR A 154 12.74 9.23 -20.69
C THR A 154 13.89 10.07 -20.11
N VAL A 155 14.78 10.56 -20.99
CA VAL A 155 15.90 11.45 -20.66
C VAL A 155 15.80 12.65 -21.58
N ASN A 156 15.72 13.87 -21.03
CA ASN A 156 15.60 15.11 -21.79
C ASN A 156 14.50 15.09 -22.88
N GLY A 157 13.34 14.46 -22.56
CA GLY A 157 12.21 14.37 -23.49
C GLY A 157 12.32 13.26 -24.54
N GLN A 158 13.43 12.52 -24.61
CA GLN A 158 13.58 11.34 -25.48
C GLN A 158 13.33 10.06 -24.68
N SER A 159 12.47 9.19 -25.21
CA SER A 159 12.13 7.92 -24.58
C SER A 159 12.92 6.76 -25.19
N PHE A 160 13.47 5.93 -24.32
CA PHE A 160 14.26 4.76 -24.67
C PHE A 160 13.60 3.52 -24.09
N ASN A 161 13.44 2.47 -24.91
CA ASN A 161 13.01 1.18 -24.42
C ASN A 161 14.17 0.50 -23.68
N THR A 162 13.91 -0.01 -22.48
CA THR A 162 14.92 -0.72 -21.68
C THR A 162 14.34 -2.03 -21.16
N GLY A 163 15.08 -3.13 -21.29
CA GLY A 163 14.68 -4.44 -20.76
C GLY A 163 14.88 -4.62 -19.25
N GLY A 164 14.88 -3.52 -18.47
CA GLY A 164 15.12 -3.56 -17.03
C GLY A 164 13.91 -4.02 -16.20
N HIS A 165 14.14 -4.17 -14.90
CA HIS A 165 13.10 -4.52 -13.92
C HIS A 165 13.23 -3.63 -12.68
N LEU A 166 12.08 -3.28 -12.08
CA LEU A 166 11.98 -2.67 -10.76
C LEU A 166 11.66 -3.77 -9.75
N LYS A 167 12.63 -4.12 -8.88
CA LYS A 167 12.37 -4.99 -7.73
C LYS A 167 11.98 -4.11 -6.55
N TYR A 168 10.82 -4.38 -5.98
CA TYR A 168 10.30 -3.70 -4.81
C TYR A 168 10.08 -4.67 -3.67
N LEU A 169 10.49 -4.31 -2.47
CA LEU A 169 10.24 -5.04 -1.24
C LEU A 169 9.97 -4.02 -0.14
N GLU A 170 8.86 -4.19 0.55
CA GLU A 170 8.49 -3.39 1.71
C GLU A 170 8.03 -4.28 2.85
N TRP A 171 8.35 -3.90 4.07
CA TRP A 171 7.69 -4.38 5.27
C TRP A 171 7.28 -3.20 6.15
N GLN A 172 6.18 -3.36 6.86
CA GLN A 172 5.73 -2.37 7.83
C GLN A 172 5.16 -3.03 9.08
N VAL A 173 5.21 -2.28 10.18
CA VAL A 173 4.50 -2.55 11.42
C VAL A 173 3.73 -1.30 11.79
N SER A 174 2.47 -1.43 12.15
CA SER A 174 1.61 -0.32 12.51
C SER A 174 0.82 -0.57 13.79
N PHE A 175 0.49 0.52 14.48
CA PHE A 175 -0.46 0.55 15.60
C PHE A 175 -1.58 1.50 15.23
N ALA A 176 -2.81 1.10 15.51
CA ALA A 176 -3.95 1.94 15.23
C ALA A 176 -4.98 1.87 16.36
N LEU A 177 -5.72 2.97 16.49
CA LEU A 177 -6.89 3.13 17.36
C LEU A 177 -8.10 3.35 16.48
N SER A 178 -9.18 2.63 16.71
CA SER A 178 -10.48 2.83 16.06
C SER A 178 -11.59 3.03 17.08
N TYR A 179 -12.70 3.61 16.60
CA TYR A 179 -13.92 3.78 17.37
C TYR A 179 -15.14 3.49 16.50
N THR A 180 -15.93 2.50 16.87
CA THR A 180 -17.10 2.07 16.10
C THR A 180 -18.32 2.92 16.41
N VAL A 181 -18.91 3.55 15.38
CA VAL A 181 -20.16 4.31 15.45
C VAL A 181 -21.14 3.67 14.46
N ASP A 182 -22.00 2.82 14.95
CA ASP A 182 -22.98 2.06 14.17
C ASP A 182 -22.32 1.29 12.99
N TRP A 183 -22.51 1.76 11.76
CA TRP A 183 -21.97 1.15 10.54
C TRP A 183 -20.63 1.78 10.08
N LEU A 184 -20.13 2.79 10.79
CA LEU A 184 -18.91 3.51 10.49
C LEU A 184 -17.87 3.27 11.58
N THR A 185 -16.65 2.89 11.21
CA THR A 185 -15.54 2.70 12.13
C THR A 185 -14.32 3.53 11.66
N PRO A 186 -14.25 4.82 12.04
CA PRO A 186 -13.04 5.62 11.81
C PRO A 186 -11.87 5.09 12.62
N TYR A 187 -10.65 5.30 12.10
CA TYR A 187 -9.42 4.94 12.78
C TYR A 187 -8.27 5.89 12.45
N LEU A 188 -7.33 5.95 13.39
CA LEU A 188 -6.08 6.67 13.26
C LEU A 188 -4.95 5.71 13.60
N GLY A 189 -3.90 5.70 12.79
CA GLY A 189 -2.75 4.83 13.00
C GLY A 189 -1.42 5.51 12.80
N VAL A 190 -0.39 4.89 13.36
CA VAL A 190 1.01 5.22 13.13
C VAL A 190 1.72 3.97 12.61
N LYS A 191 2.66 4.16 11.69
CA LYS A 191 3.41 3.05 11.11
C LYS A 191 4.90 3.29 11.12
N TYR A 192 5.65 2.20 11.16
CA TYR A 192 7.06 2.13 10.84
C TYR A 192 7.22 1.25 9.60
N SER A 193 7.77 1.78 8.53
CA SER A 193 7.94 1.07 7.26
C SER A 193 9.39 1.08 6.80
N ASN A 194 9.78 0.04 6.06
CA ASN A 194 11.07 -0.04 5.41
C ASN A 194 10.91 -0.62 4.01
N ALA A 195 11.07 0.24 2.99
CA ALA A 195 11.00 -0.16 1.59
C ALA A 195 12.37 -0.09 0.92
N HIS A 196 12.62 -1.09 0.12
CA HIS A 196 13.78 -1.19 -0.75
C HIS A 196 13.31 -1.32 -2.19
N ALA A 197 13.85 -0.47 -3.07
CA ALA A 197 13.62 -0.55 -4.50
C ALA A 197 14.96 -0.67 -5.24
N THR A 198 15.04 -1.61 -6.17
CA THR A 198 16.24 -1.83 -6.99
C THR A 198 15.85 -1.84 -8.45
N VAL A 199 16.45 -0.96 -9.22
CA VAL A 199 16.32 -0.97 -10.67
C VAL A 199 17.51 -1.71 -11.26
N ASN A 200 17.23 -2.75 -12.05
CA ASN A 200 18.21 -3.65 -12.62
C ASN A 200 18.15 -3.70 -14.16
N LYS A 201 19.27 -4.10 -14.80
CA LYS A 201 19.38 -4.34 -16.25
C LYS A 201 19.04 -3.11 -17.11
N ILE A 202 19.39 -1.91 -16.66
CA ILE A 202 19.24 -0.71 -17.46
C ILE A 202 20.31 -0.68 -18.54
N SER A 203 19.95 -0.25 -19.76
CA SER A 203 20.93 -0.03 -20.84
C SER A 203 21.97 1.01 -20.42
N ARG A 204 23.25 0.72 -20.63
CA ARG A 204 24.36 1.65 -20.34
C ARG A 204 24.31 2.95 -21.15
N ALA A 205 23.60 2.95 -22.27
CA ALA A 205 23.34 4.16 -23.06
C ALA A 205 22.45 5.16 -22.32
N VAL A 206 21.60 4.67 -21.40
CA VAL A 206 20.66 5.51 -20.62
C VAL A 206 21.21 5.83 -19.24
N TYR A 207 21.94 4.92 -18.63
CA TYR A 207 22.52 5.08 -17.31
C TYR A 207 23.89 4.39 -17.24
N PRO A 208 24.95 5.05 -16.73
CA PRO A 208 26.31 4.50 -16.75
C PRO A 208 26.49 3.17 -16.01
N ARG A 209 25.54 2.83 -15.14
CA ARG A 209 25.52 1.59 -14.35
C ARG A 209 24.29 0.77 -14.69
N SER A 210 24.41 -0.55 -14.67
CA SER A 210 23.32 -1.48 -14.97
C SER A 210 22.28 -1.60 -13.83
N HIS A 211 22.56 -1.06 -12.66
CA HIS A 211 21.65 -1.13 -11.49
C HIS A 211 21.86 0.03 -10.53
N PHE A 212 20.84 0.36 -9.76
CA PHE A 212 20.90 1.24 -8.59
C PHE A 212 19.85 0.85 -7.56
N ASN A 213 20.16 1.14 -6.29
CA ASN A 213 19.34 0.81 -5.15
C ASN A 213 18.79 2.09 -4.50
N MET A 214 17.58 1.98 -3.97
CA MET A 214 16.90 3.03 -3.22
C MET A 214 16.30 2.45 -1.93
N MET A 215 16.18 3.29 -0.92
CA MET A 215 15.54 2.96 0.36
C MET A 215 14.72 4.13 0.87
N ASN A 216 13.82 3.88 1.80
CA ASN A 216 13.07 4.97 2.46
C ASN A 216 14.01 6.05 2.97
N ARG A 217 13.63 7.31 2.76
CA ARG A 217 14.21 8.45 3.46
C ARG A 217 13.60 8.58 4.85
N ASP A 218 12.28 8.57 4.93
CA ASP A 218 11.50 8.67 6.15
C ASP A 218 10.86 7.29 6.42
N ARG A 219 10.86 6.84 7.68
CA ARG A 219 10.39 5.49 8.07
C ARG A 219 9.11 5.52 8.90
N PHE A 220 8.80 6.67 9.50
CA PHE A 220 7.59 6.85 10.29
C PHE A 220 6.51 7.54 9.48
N GLY A 221 5.31 6.99 9.52
CA GLY A 221 4.14 7.50 8.86
C GLY A 221 2.92 7.54 9.78
N MET A 222 1.90 8.23 9.32
CA MET A 222 0.58 8.28 9.94
C MET A 222 -0.48 7.93 8.91
N ALA A 223 -1.57 7.33 9.38
CA ALA A 223 -2.73 7.01 8.57
C ALA A 223 -4.01 7.46 9.25
N LEU A 224 -4.95 7.93 8.44
CA LEU A 224 -6.32 8.22 8.84
C LEU A 224 -7.26 7.50 7.88
N GLY A 225 -8.16 6.71 8.40
CA GLY A 225 -9.08 5.94 7.57
C GLY A 225 -10.43 5.72 8.23
N ALA A 226 -11.31 5.07 7.47
CA ALA A 226 -12.60 4.63 7.96
C ALA A 226 -13.03 3.36 7.23
N THR A 227 -13.72 2.48 7.97
CA THR A 227 -14.38 1.30 7.43
C THR A 227 -15.89 1.49 7.54
N LEU A 228 -16.61 1.18 6.46
CA LEU A 228 -18.06 1.20 6.35
C LEU A 228 -18.56 -0.25 6.32
N SER A 229 -19.37 -0.65 7.27
CA SER A 229 -20.01 -1.98 7.30
C SER A 229 -21.51 -1.82 7.48
N PRO A 230 -22.26 -1.57 6.40
CA PRO A 230 -23.71 -1.37 6.47
C PRO A 230 -24.47 -2.67 6.79
N CYS A 231 -23.85 -3.80 6.57
CA CYS A 231 -24.31 -5.10 7.05
C CYS A 231 -23.11 -5.92 7.53
N LYS A 232 -23.34 -6.85 8.42
CA LYS A 232 -22.28 -7.65 9.08
C LYS A 232 -21.57 -8.68 8.20
N LYS A 233 -21.79 -8.67 6.89
CA LYS A 233 -21.27 -9.63 5.91
C LYS A 233 -20.22 -9.07 4.98
N PHE A 234 -20.19 -7.76 4.81
CA PHE A 234 -19.18 -7.08 3.98
C PHE A 234 -18.80 -5.71 4.58
N ASP A 235 -17.64 -5.26 4.23
CA ASP A 235 -17.15 -3.92 4.52
C ASP A 235 -16.53 -3.25 3.29
N LEU A 236 -16.41 -1.94 3.38
CA LEU A 236 -15.63 -1.09 2.48
C LEU A 236 -14.74 -0.20 3.33
N PHE A 237 -13.50 0.00 2.93
CA PHE A 237 -12.60 0.90 3.63
C PHE A 237 -11.94 1.91 2.70
N ALA A 238 -11.56 3.04 3.27
CA ALA A 238 -10.72 4.04 2.65
C ALA A 238 -9.74 4.61 3.67
N GLU A 239 -8.49 4.84 3.26
CA GLU A 239 -7.41 5.31 4.11
C GLU A 239 -6.53 6.31 3.36
N VAL A 240 -6.10 7.37 4.05
CA VAL A 240 -5.09 8.32 3.59
C VAL A 240 -3.86 8.19 4.47
N GLN A 241 -2.68 8.17 3.87
CA GLN A 241 -1.41 8.10 4.57
C GLN A 241 -0.55 9.33 4.28
N MET A 242 0.25 9.72 5.27
CA MET A 242 1.07 10.91 5.22
C MET A 242 2.37 10.76 6.01
N ILE A 243 3.32 11.67 5.79
CA ILE A 243 4.66 11.82 6.39
C ILE A 243 5.72 11.04 5.61
N ASP A 244 5.77 9.70 5.71
CA ASP A 244 6.74 8.85 4.98
C ASP A 244 6.40 8.73 3.48
N GLU A 245 5.13 8.86 3.19
CA GLU A 245 4.57 8.86 1.84
C GLU A 245 3.27 9.66 1.77
N GLN A 246 2.84 9.99 0.56
CA GLN A 246 1.51 10.51 0.30
C GLN A 246 0.71 9.41 -0.42
N ALA A 247 -0.36 8.94 0.23
CA ALA A 247 -1.03 7.76 -0.24
C ALA A 247 -2.53 7.70 0.09
N PHE A 248 -3.26 6.95 -0.74
CA PHE A 248 -4.67 6.63 -0.57
C PHE A 248 -4.90 5.14 -0.85
N SER A 249 -5.47 4.42 0.09
CA SER A 249 -5.87 3.03 -0.04
C SER A 249 -7.38 2.91 0.02
N PHE A 250 -7.92 1.96 -0.72
CA PHE A 250 -9.35 1.63 -0.69
C PHE A 250 -9.55 0.15 -0.97
N GLY A 251 -10.64 -0.38 -0.48
CA GLY A 251 -10.95 -1.79 -0.72
C GLY A 251 -12.21 -2.20 -0.02
N GLY A 252 -12.42 -3.51 0.04
CA GLY A 252 -13.52 -4.10 0.74
C GLY A 252 -13.39 -5.60 0.85
N ASN A 253 -14.07 -6.17 1.83
CA ASN A 253 -14.04 -7.58 2.16
C ASN A 253 -15.45 -8.14 2.25
N VAL A 254 -15.56 -9.43 1.95
CA VAL A 254 -16.77 -10.25 2.13
C VAL A 254 -16.40 -11.45 2.97
N ARG A 255 -17.15 -11.76 4.03
CA ARG A 255 -16.97 -12.93 4.90
C ARG A 255 -17.82 -14.10 4.42
N PHE A 256 -17.23 -15.28 4.40
CA PHE A 256 -17.87 -16.55 4.01
C PHE A 256 -18.07 -17.47 5.18
#